data_ef66e48f1d787435178de8df352007a2
#
_entry.id   ef66e48f1d787435178de8df352007a2
#
_cell.length_a   1.000
_cell.length_b   1.000
_cell.length_c   1.000
_cell.angle_alpha   90.00
_cell.angle_beta   90.00
_cell.angle_gamma   90.00
#
_symmetry.space_group_name_H-M   'P 1'
#
loop_
_entity.id
_entity.type
_entity.pdbx_description
1 polymer ?
#
loop_
_entity_poly.entity_id
_entity_poly.type
_entity_poly.pdbx_seq_one_letter_code
_entity_poly.pdbx_strand_id
1 'polypeptide(L)'
;LMAYLLGGGAEYFRDSMEQLRENYPAPAFYGAMNFLSTHDTPRLLTILGLTSPAPQTRDERAVYRLTDKELARGKTLLKLASLILYTFPGTPMLYYGDEAGMQGFEDPFNRGTYPWGHEDPELLAWFRTLGALRREHDALQCGAITYHAAQGRALAFSRRTNGDHCITAVNAGSEPVTLTLPWDAPLALDVLSQQEFFCGDGLLRLTLEPYGTMLLTEVE
;
A
#
# COMPACT_ATOMS: atom_id res chain seq x y z
N LEU A 1 6.80 -3.75 6.21
CA LEU A 1 6.40 -2.81 5.16
C LEU A 1 7.18 -1.50 5.24
N MET A 2 7.24 -0.81 6.39
CA MET A 2 7.94 0.49 6.51
C MET A 2 9.40 0.44 6.04
N ALA A 3 10.15 -0.60 6.40
CA ALA A 3 11.53 -0.77 5.92
C ALA A 3 11.59 -0.83 4.38
N TYR A 4 10.69 -1.55 3.72
CA TYR A 4 10.58 -1.61 2.27
C TYR A 4 10.29 -0.23 1.66
N LEU A 5 9.31 0.50 2.18
CA LEU A 5 8.93 1.83 1.67
C LEU A 5 10.06 2.85 1.81
N LEU A 6 10.82 2.79 2.90
CA LEU A 6 11.88 3.74 3.23
C LEU A 6 13.28 3.37 2.69
N GLY A 7 13.36 2.43 1.75
CA GLY A 7 14.61 2.13 1.04
C GLY A 7 15.06 0.67 1.08
N GLY A 8 14.38 -0.18 1.84
CA GLY A 8 14.67 -1.62 1.88
C GLY A 8 14.21 -2.38 0.64
N GLY A 9 14.71 -3.61 0.48
CA GLY A 9 14.34 -4.50 -0.63
C GLY A 9 12.96 -5.14 -0.43
N ALA A 10 12.30 -5.42 -1.55
CA ALA A 10 11.03 -6.15 -1.58
C ALA A 10 11.20 -7.60 -1.12
N GLU A 11 12.38 -8.18 -1.33
CA GLU A 11 12.75 -9.53 -0.89
C GLU A 11 12.62 -9.65 0.63
N TYR A 12 13.17 -8.70 1.37
CA TYR A 12 13.09 -8.70 2.83
C TYR A 12 11.64 -8.61 3.32
N PHE A 13 10.80 -7.80 2.66
CA PHE A 13 9.38 -7.73 2.99
C PHE A 13 8.69 -9.07 2.74
N ARG A 14 8.86 -9.66 1.53
CA ARG A 14 8.32 -10.97 1.18
C ARG A 14 8.75 -12.03 2.18
N ASP A 15 10.05 -12.17 2.43
CA ASP A 15 10.60 -13.23 3.27
C ASP A 15 10.12 -13.11 4.72
N SER A 16 10.01 -11.89 5.25
CA SER A 16 9.43 -11.64 6.56
C SER A 16 7.96 -12.04 6.64
N MET A 17 7.17 -11.76 5.60
CA MET A 17 5.74 -12.11 5.58
C MET A 17 5.53 -13.62 5.35
N GLU A 18 6.36 -14.26 4.51
CA GLU A 18 6.33 -15.70 4.33
C GLU A 18 6.74 -16.43 5.61
N GLN A 19 7.74 -15.95 6.33
CA GLN A 19 8.10 -16.49 7.64
C GLN A 19 6.93 -16.41 8.63
N LEU A 20 6.18 -15.30 8.65
CA LEU A 20 4.97 -15.19 9.47
C LEU A 20 3.91 -16.21 9.02
N ARG A 21 3.69 -16.33 7.71
CA ARG A 21 2.71 -17.27 7.14
C ARG A 21 3.04 -18.73 7.47
N GLU A 22 4.32 -19.09 7.49
CA GLU A 22 4.78 -20.44 7.84
C GLU A 22 4.71 -20.72 9.34
N ASN A 23 4.94 -19.71 10.19
CA ASN A 23 4.98 -19.87 11.63
C ASN A 23 3.61 -19.81 12.31
N TYR A 24 2.58 -19.28 11.64
CA TYR A 24 1.25 -19.14 12.19
C TYR A 24 0.23 -20.02 11.44
N PRO A 25 -0.77 -20.60 12.15
CA PRO A 25 -1.87 -21.27 11.48
C PRO A 25 -2.58 -20.36 10.47
N ALA A 26 -2.99 -20.90 9.34
CA ALA A 26 -3.63 -20.12 8.27
C ALA A 26 -4.79 -19.20 8.77
N PRO A 27 -5.70 -19.66 9.65
CA PRO A 27 -6.74 -18.77 10.19
C PRO A 27 -6.19 -17.55 10.94
N ALA A 28 -5.08 -17.68 11.65
CA ALA A 28 -4.45 -16.57 12.35
C ALA A 28 -3.77 -15.59 11.39
N PHE A 29 -3.06 -16.09 10.37
CA PHE A 29 -2.43 -15.26 9.35
C PHE A 29 -3.46 -14.49 8.51
N TYR A 30 -4.50 -15.19 8.00
CA TYR A 30 -5.53 -14.58 7.17
C TYR A 30 -6.58 -13.77 7.96
N GLY A 31 -6.68 -13.99 9.28
CA GLY A 31 -7.53 -13.21 10.18
C GLY A 31 -6.82 -12.08 10.92
N ALA A 32 -5.53 -11.86 10.66
CA ALA A 32 -4.76 -10.82 11.34
C ALA A 32 -5.30 -9.41 11.05
N MET A 33 -5.35 -8.55 12.05
CA MET A 33 -5.62 -7.13 11.87
C MET A 33 -4.30 -6.41 11.54
N ASN A 34 -4.21 -5.87 10.33
CA ASN A 34 -3.04 -5.17 9.85
C ASN A 34 -3.21 -3.65 9.96
N PHE A 35 -2.20 -2.97 10.45
CA PHE A 35 -2.19 -1.51 10.56
C PHE A 35 -0.79 -0.96 10.27
N LEU A 36 -0.74 0.31 9.87
CA LEU A 36 0.50 1.03 9.57
C LEU A 36 0.77 2.18 10.54
N SER A 37 -0.28 2.71 11.15
CA SER A 37 -0.19 3.75 12.19
C SER A 37 -1.23 3.50 13.29
N THR A 38 -0.92 4.00 14.48
CA THR A 38 -1.78 3.89 15.66
C THR A 38 -1.64 5.14 16.52
N HIS A 39 -2.39 5.21 17.60
CA HIS A 39 -2.24 6.25 18.61
C HIS A 39 -0.87 6.25 19.33
N ASP A 40 -0.07 5.18 19.21
CA ASP A 40 1.26 5.05 19.83
C ASP A 40 2.41 5.34 18.86
N THR A 41 2.10 5.57 17.57
CA THR A 41 3.11 5.82 16.54
C THR A 41 2.94 7.20 15.91
N PRO A 42 3.98 7.81 15.34
CA PRO A 42 3.81 9.01 14.53
C PRO A 42 2.85 8.75 13.36
N ARG A 43 2.21 9.82 12.86
CA ARG A 43 1.36 9.75 11.67
C ARG A 43 2.14 9.24 10.47
N LEU A 44 1.55 8.30 9.73
CA LEU A 44 2.20 7.64 8.60
C LEU A 44 2.63 8.64 7.53
N LEU A 45 1.77 9.61 7.20
CA LEU A 45 2.08 10.68 6.24
C LEU A 45 3.34 11.46 6.65
N THR A 46 3.50 11.78 7.93
CA THR A 46 4.68 12.49 8.44
C THR A 46 5.96 11.67 8.24
N ILE A 47 5.96 10.41 8.64
CA ILE A 47 7.15 9.54 8.54
C ILE A 47 7.53 9.26 7.09
N LEU A 48 6.55 9.01 6.23
CA LEU A 48 6.80 8.75 4.81
C LEU A 48 7.24 10.00 4.05
N GLY A 49 6.75 11.16 4.44
CA GLY A 49 7.08 12.44 3.80
C GLY A 49 8.46 12.96 4.18
N LEU A 50 8.86 12.78 5.43
CA LEU A 50 10.08 13.38 5.98
C LEU A 50 11.32 13.04 5.16
N THR A 51 12.06 14.04 4.72
CA THR A 51 13.31 13.91 3.95
C THR A 51 14.53 14.48 4.67
N SER A 52 14.29 15.36 5.66
CA SER A 52 15.30 15.93 6.53
C SER A 52 15.36 15.20 7.87
N PRO A 53 16.39 15.39 8.70
CA PRO A 53 16.37 14.90 10.06
C PRO A 53 15.11 15.36 10.79
N ALA A 54 14.49 14.44 11.52
CA ALA A 54 13.31 14.76 12.32
C ALA A 54 13.62 15.86 13.34
N PRO A 55 12.65 16.74 13.64
CA PRO A 55 12.79 17.71 14.72
C PRO A 55 13.21 17.05 16.03
N GLN A 56 14.16 17.62 16.73
CA GLN A 56 14.79 16.98 17.90
C GLN A 56 14.03 17.26 19.18
N THR A 57 13.47 18.46 19.32
CA THR A 57 12.79 18.88 20.53
C THR A 57 11.28 18.68 20.43
N ARG A 58 10.62 18.60 21.59
CA ARG A 58 9.17 18.50 21.67
C ARG A 58 8.47 19.73 21.06
N ASP A 59 9.01 20.92 21.30
CA ASP A 59 8.43 22.15 20.81
C ASP A 59 8.53 22.25 19.27
N GLU A 60 9.66 21.83 18.70
CA GLU A 60 9.81 21.73 17.25
C GLU A 60 8.81 20.75 16.64
N ARG A 61 8.61 19.57 17.27
CA ARG A 61 7.65 18.56 16.80
C ARG A 61 6.19 19.03 16.88
N ALA A 62 5.86 19.85 17.87
CA ALA A 62 4.52 20.39 18.05
C ALA A 62 4.08 21.27 16.85
N VAL A 63 5.02 22.04 16.28
CA VAL A 63 4.75 23.01 15.23
C VAL A 63 5.17 22.55 13.85
N TYR A 64 5.88 21.44 13.74
CA TYR A 64 6.39 20.95 12.46
C TYR A 64 5.25 20.60 11.50
N ARG A 65 5.44 21.01 10.27
CA ARG A 65 4.61 20.58 9.14
C ARG A 65 5.52 20.22 7.99
N LEU A 66 5.16 19.19 7.25
CA LEU A 66 5.85 18.79 6.03
C LEU A 66 5.85 19.97 5.04
N THR A 67 6.99 20.19 4.40
CA THR A 67 7.07 21.08 3.25
C THR A 67 6.24 20.51 2.09
N ASP A 68 5.90 21.34 1.08
CA ASP A 68 5.12 20.86 -0.08
C ASP A 68 5.76 19.65 -0.77
N LYS A 69 7.09 19.63 -0.87
CA LYS A 69 7.84 18.52 -1.46
C LYS A 69 7.75 17.25 -0.60
N GLU A 70 7.86 17.38 0.70
CA GLU A 70 7.73 16.28 1.65
C GLU A 70 6.29 15.77 1.69
N LEU A 71 5.32 16.66 1.65
CA LEU A 71 3.89 16.31 1.60
C LEU A 71 3.57 15.50 0.33
N ALA A 72 4.02 15.97 -0.84
CA ALA A 72 3.83 15.26 -2.10
C ALA A 72 4.45 13.85 -2.05
N ARG A 73 5.70 13.74 -1.58
CA ARG A 73 6.37 12.46 -1.36
C ARG A 73 5.61 11.57 -0.38
N GLY A 74 5.18 12.14 0.74
CA GLY A 74 4.44 11.43 1.78
C GLY A 74 3.14 10.86 1.25
N LYS A 75 2.36 11.64 0.48
CA LYS A 75 1.13 11.17 -0.17
C LYS A 75 1.38 10.03 -1.15
N THR A 76 2.42 10.15 -1.99
CA THR A 76 2.80 9.10 -2.94
C THR A 76 3.09 7.77 -2.22
N LEU A 77 3.93 7.81 -1.19
CA LEU A 77 4.28 6.63 -0.42
C LEU A 77 3.12 6.11 0.45
N LEU A 78 2.25 7.00 0.94
CA LEU A 78 1.05 6.62 1.68
C LEU A 78 0.05 5.86 0.80
N LYS A 79 -0.13 6.30 -0.46
CA LYS A 79 -0.96 5.58 -1.44
C LYS A 79 -0.41 4.17 -1.71
N LEU A 80 0.90 4.04 -1.92
CA LEU A 80 1.55 2.76 -2.11
C LEU A 80 1.41 1.86 -0.87
N ALA A 81 1.66 2.40 0.31
CA ALA A 81 1.52 1.70 1.58
C ALA A 81 0.10 1.18 1.83
N SER A 82 -0.89 2.04 1.60
CA SER A 82 -2.29 1.71 1.79
C SER A 82 -2.81 0.73 0.74
N LEU A 83 -2.35 0.79 -0.51
CA LEU A 83 -2.68 -0.25 -1.49
C LEU A 83 -2.22 -1.62 -1.00
N ILE A 84 -0.96 -1.75 -0.56
CA ILE A 84 -0.47 -3.01 0.01
C ILE A 84 -1.32 -3.40 1.21
N LEU A 85 -1.61 -2.49 2.14
CA LEU A 85 -2.40 -2.77 3.35
C LEU A 85 -3.79 -3.34 3.01
N TYR A 86 -4.47 -2.74 2.01
CA TYR A 86 -5.84 -3.11 1.65
C TYR A 86 -5.93 -4.38 0.79
N THR A 87 -4.84 -4.75 0.12
CA THR A 87 -4.80 -5.93 -0.76
C THR A 87 -4.10 -7.14 -0.12
N PHE A 88 -3.34 -6.94 0.95
CA PHE A 88 -2.65 -8.00 1.69
C PHE A 88 -3.65 -8.88 2.49
N PRO A 89 -3.30 -10.17 2.79
CA PRO A 89 -4.08 -11.00 3.69
C PRO A 89 -4.32 -10.36 5.06
N GLY A 90 -5.49 -10.59 5.64
CA GLY A 90 -5.90 -10.01 6.91
C GLY A 90 -6.87 -8.84 6.75
N THR A 91 -7.18 -8.17 7.83
CA THR A 91 -8.12 -7.04 7.87
C THR A 91 -7.36 -5.72 7.97
N PRO A 92 -7.47 -4.81 7.00
CA PRO A 92 -6.85 -3.50 7.09
C PRO A 92 -7.53 -2.67 8.18
N MET A 93 -6.74 -2.10 9.08
CA MET A 93 -7.17 -1.12 10.05
C MET A 93 -6.58 0.24 9.68
N LEU A 94 -7.44 1.24 9.58
CA LEU A 94 -7.08 2.62 9.35
C LEU A 94 -7.09 3.40 10.67
N TYR A 95 -5.99 4.04 11.02
CA TYR A 95 -5.99 5.01 12.11
C TYR A 95 -6.65 6.31 11.63
N TYR A 96 -7.65 6.80 12.37
CA TYR A 96 -8.42 7.98 11.97
C TYR A 96 -7.54 9.15 11.53
N GLY A 97 -7.90 9.79 10.44
CA GLY A 97 -7.20 10.96 9.92
C GLY A 97 -6.03 10.66 8.98
N ASP A 98 -5.58 9.41 8.83
CA ASP A 98 -4.61 9.08 7.79
C ASP A 98 -5.23 9.30 6.40
N GLU A 99 -6.53 8.98 6.24
CA GLU A 99 -7.32 9.26 5.04
C GLU A 99 -7.58 10.75 4.81
N ALA A 100 -7.48 11.55 5.86
CA ALA A 100 -7.68 13.00 5.81
C ALA A 100 -6.38 13.79 5.66
N GLY A 101 -5.23 13.09 5.60
CA GLY A 101 -3.92 13.72 5.46
C GLY A 101 -3.38 14.34 6.75
N MET A 102 -3.82 13.87 7.91
CA MET A 102 -3.32 14.36 9.20
C MET A 102 -1.83 14.08 9.36
N GLN A 103 -1.12 15.09 9.89
CA GLN A 103 0.30 15.04 10.21
C GLN A 103 0.50 15.09 11.73
N GLY A 104 1.61 14.55 12.20
CA GLY A 104 2.01 14.61 13.60
C GLY A 104 3.09 13.60 13.94
N PHE A 105 3.96 13.96 14.85
CA PHE A 105 4.91 13.05 15.48
C PHE A 105 4.20 12.22 16.56
N GLU A 106 4.96 11.53 17.41
CA GLU A 106 4.42 10.71 18.51
C GLU A 106 3.54 11.53 19.49
N ASP A 107 2.90 10.84 20.38
CA ASP A 107 2.00 11.39 21.41
C ASP A 107 2.56 12.66 22.08
N PRO A 108 1.78 13.74 22.16
CA PRO A 108 0.36 13.89 21.80
C PRO A 108 0.09 14.36 20.37
N PHE A 109 1.11 14.57 19.55
CA PHE A 109 1.00 15.28 18.26
C PHE A 109 0.31 14.43 17.18
N ASN A 110 0.29 13.09 17.32
CA ASN A 110 -0.45 12.18 16.45
C ASN A 110 -1.95 12.09 16.78
N ARG A 111 -2.41 12.68 17.89
CA ARG A 111 -3.78 12.58 18.41
C ARG A 111 -4.58 13.87 18.23
N GLY A 112 -4.27 14.67 17.21
CA GLY A 112 -5.03 15.87 16.88
C GLY A 112 -6.49 15.57 16.58
N THR A 113 -7.36 16.59 16.66
CA THR A 113 -8.77 16.48 16.27
C THR A 113 -8.89 16.24 14.76
N TYR A 114 -9.92 15.49 14.36
CA TYR A 114 -10.19 15.25 12.95
C TYR A 114 -10.50 16.57 12.22
N PRO A 115 -9.91 16.83 11.03
CA PRO A 115 -10.01 18.11 10.34
C PRO A 115 -11.31 18.22 9.53
N TRP A 116 -12.46 18.20 10.18
CA TRP A 116 -13.78 18.26 9.53
C TRP A 116 -13.91 19.44 8.55
N GLY A 117 -14.21 19.12 7.28
CA GLY A 117 -14.34 20.09 6.21
C GLY A 117 -12.99 20.60 5.64
N HIS A 118 -11.88 20.07 6.13
CA HIS A 118 -10.52 20.39 5.70
C HIS A 118 -9.69 19.13 5.40
N GLU A 119 -10.36 18.02 5.12
CA GLU A 119 -9.73 16.77 4.76
C GLU A 119 -8.98 16.90 3.44
N ASP A 120 -7.90 16.17 3.28
CA ASP A 120 -7.23 16.05 1.99
C ASP A 120 -8.13 15.29 1.00
N PRO A 121 -8.69 15.96 -0.03
CA PRO A 121 -9.69 15.33 -0.90
C PRO A 121 -9.12 14.20 -1.74
N GLU A 122 -7.82 14.25 -2.08
CA GLU A 122 -7.13 13.24 -2.87
C GLU A 122 -6.96 11.96 -2.07
N LEU A 123 -6.47 12.07 -0.84
CA LEU A 123 -6.31 10.92 0.05
C LEU A 123 -7.66 10.31 0.45
N LEU A 124 -8.64 11.16 0.76
CA LEU A 124 -9.98 10.69 1.12
C LEU A 124 -10.63 9.89 -0.02
N ALA A 125 -10.52 10.38 -1.26
CA ALA A 125 -11.00 9.65 -2.44
C ALA A 125 -10.25 8.33 -2.62
N TRP A 126 -8.92 8.33 -2.47
CA TRP A 126 -8.08 7.15 -2.57
C TRP A 126 -8.50 6.05 -1.57
N PHE A 127 -8.61 6.36 -0.30
CA PHE A 127 -9.01 5.39 0.72
C PHE A 127 -10.45 4.87 0.52
N ARG A 128 -11.38 5.71 0.02
CA ARG A 128 -12.72 5.27 -0.38
C ARG A 128 -12.67 4.27 -1.52
N THR A 129 -11.84 4.53 -2.53
CA THR A 129 -11.61 3.59 -3.66
C THR A 129 -11.07 2.26 -3.16
N LEU A 130 -10.03 2.25 -2.33
CA LEU A 130 -9.48 1.02 -1.77
C LEU A 130 -10.52 0.22 -0.96
N GLY A 131 -11.32 0.91 -0.16
CA GLY A 131 -12.40 0.29 0.61
C GLY A 131 -13.51 -0.29 -0.27
N ALA A 132 -13.84 0.34 -1.41
CA ALA A 132 -14.79 -0.18 -2.40
C ALA A 132 -14.23 -1.42 -3.08
N LEU A 133 -13.03 -1.34 -3.65
CA LEU A 133 -12.35 -2.45 -4.33
C LEU A 133 -12.22 -3.68 -3.43
N ARG A 134 -11.86 -3.49 -2.16
CA ARG A 134 -11.78 -4.62 -1.24
C ARG A 134 -13.14 -5.28 -0.98
N ARG A 135 -14.25 -4.54 -1.00
CA ARG A 135 -15.60 -5.13 -0.86
C ARG A 135 -16.10 -5.79 -2.15
N GLU A 136 -15.66 -5.32 -3.30
CA GLU A 136 -16.05 -5.83 -4.62
C GLU A 136 -15.33 -7.14 -4.95
N HIS A 137 -14.09 -7.34 -4.45
CA HIS A 137 -13.25 -8.48 -4.76
C HIS A 137 -13.11 -9.45 -3.58
N ASP A 138 -13.73 -10.63 -3.72
CA ASP A 138 -13.59 -11.73 -2.75
C ASP A 138 -12.13 -12.17 -2.59
N ALA A 139 -11.36 -12.11 -3.68
CA ALA A 139 -9.93 -12.38 -3.67
C ALA A 139 -9.18 -11.53 -2.63
N LEU A 140 -9.51 -10.24 -2.53
CA LEU A 140 -8.88 -9.34 -1.56
C LEU A 140 -9.32 -9.62 -0.12
N GLN A 141 -10.53 -10.15 0.08
CA GLN A 141 -11.05 -10.48 1.40
C GLN A 141 -10.49 -11.80 1.93
N CYS A 142 -10.63 -12.89 1.18
CA CYS A 142 -10.30 -14.25 1.64
C CYS A 142 -9.38 -15.05 0.71
N GLY A 143 -8.95 -14.51 -0.43
CA GLY A 143 -8.10 -15.21 -1.40
C GLY A 143 -6.73 -15.60 -0.85
N ALA A 144 -6.17 -16.68 -1.35
CA ALA A 144 -4.81 -17.07 -1.07
C ALA A 144 -3.80 -16.07 -1.67
N ILE A 145 -2.67 -15.87 -1.01
CA ILE A 145 -1.59 -15.02 -1.52
C ILE A 145 -0.52 -15.85 -2.23
N THR A 146 -0.03 -15.31 -3.36
CA THR A 146 1.16 -15.84 -4.06
C THR A 146 2.02 -14.66 -4.52
N TYR A 147 3.32 -14.71 -4.23
CA TYR A 147 4.25 -13.70 -4.72
C TYR A 147 4.75 -14.05 -6.12
N HIS A 148 4.74 -13.09 -7.03
CA HIS A 148 5.21 -13.21 -8.42
C HIS A 148 6.50 -12.45 -8.68
N ALA A 149 6.69 -11.33 -8.00
CA ALA A 149 7.92 -10.56 -8.02
C ALA A 149 8.21 -9.98 -6.64
N ALA A 150 9.45 -10.08 -6.22
CA ALA A 150 9.99 -9.37 -5.05
C ALA A 150 11.47 -9.19 -5.30
N GLN A 151 11.85 -8.11 -5.98
CA GLN A 151 13.22 -7.83 -6.38
C GLN A 151 13.51 -6.34 -6.32
N GLY A 152 14.51 -5.96 -5.55
CA GLY A 152 14.90 -4.57 -5.37
C GLY A 152 13.75 -3.73 -4.82
N ARG A 153 13.19 -2.84 -5.64
CA ARG A 153 12.08 -1.97 -5.27
C ARG A 153 10.73 -2.40 -5.85
N ALA A 154 10.69 -3.49 -6.61
CA ALA A 154 9.48 -4.02 -7.22
C ALA A 154 8.89 -5.16 -6.38
N LEU A 155 7.60 -5.11 -6.14
CA LEU A 155 6.83 -6.14 -5.45
C LEU A 155 5.56 -6.41 -6.24
N ALA A 156 5.27 -7.69 -6.53
CA ALA A 156 3.98 -8.11 -7.07
C ALA A 156 3.53 -9.39 -6.40
N PHE A 157 2.27 -9.42 -5.99
CA PHE A 157 1.61 -10.60 -5.44
C PHE A 157 0.17 -10.68 -5.90
N SER A 158 -0.33 -11.90 -6.07
CA SER A 158 -1.74 -12.14 -6.33
C SER A 158 -2.51 -12.50 -5.05
N ARG A 159 -3.79 -12.21 -5.12
CA ARG A 159 -4.83 -12.76 -4.25
C ARG A 159 -5.81 -13.51 -5.14
N ARG A 160 -6.13 -14.74 -4.81
CA ARG A 160 -6.99 -15.58 -5.66
C ARG A 160 -7.98 -16.42 -4.85
N THR A 161 -9.22 -16.45 -5.32
CA THR A 161 -10.27 -17.43 -4.98
C THR A 161 -10.63 -18.26 -6.21
N ASN A 162 -11.64 -19.12 -6.12
CA ASN A 162 -12.10 -19.90 -7.28
C ASN A 162 -12.79 -19.05 -8.37
N GLY A 163 -13.25 -17.85 -8.05
CA GLY A 163 -14.02 -17.01 -8.98
C GLY A 163 -13.51 -15.59 -9.09
N ASP A 164 -12.39 -15.25 -8.42
CA ASP A 164 -11.86 -13.89 -8.45
C ASP A 164 -10.34 -13.88 -8.31
N HIS A 165 -9.67 -13.05 -9.09
CA HIS A 165 -8.22 -12.94 -9.14
C HIS A 165 -7.78 -11.49 -9.24
N CYS A 166 -6.95 -11.05 -8.30
CA CYS A 166 -6.34 -9.73 -8.30
C CYS A 166 -4.83 -9.84 -8.18
N ILE A 167 -4.08 -9.03 -8.93
CA ILE A 167 -2.63 -8.84 -8.71
C ILE A 167 -2.38 -7.40 -8.28
N THR A 168 -1.74 -7.25 -7.13
CA THR A 168 -1.16 -5.98 -6.67
C THR A 168 0.28 -5.92 -7.15
N ALA A 169 0.62 -4.87 -7.89
CA ALA A 169 1.99 -4.60 -8.35
C ALA A 169 2.41 -3.19 -7.94
N VAL A 170 3.57 -3.06 -7.31
CA VAL A 170 4.07 -1.78 -6.80
C VAL A 170 5.57 -1.63 -7.06
N ASN A 171 5.99 -0.42 -7.34
CA ASN A 171 7.38 -0.01 -7.43
C ASN A 171 7.65 1.08 -6.39
N ALA A 172 8.38 0.76 -5.33
CA ALA A 172 8.77 1.74 -4.31
C ALA A 172 10.12 2.43 -4.63
N GLY A 173 10.59 2.33 -5.88
CA GLY A 173 11.81 2.94 -6.38
C GLY A 173 11.57 4.19 -7.23
N SER A 174 12.66 4.91 -7.50
CA SER A 174 12.68 6.12 -8.33
C SER A 174 12.92 5.86 -9.83
N GLU A 175 13.12 4.60 -10.21
CA GLU A 175 13.32 4.18 -11.60
C GLU A 175 12.17 3.28 -12.06
N PRO A 176 11.78 3.34 -13.35
CA PRO A 176 10.77 2.43 -13.89
C PRO A 176 11.21 0.98 -13.80
N VAL A 177 10.25 0.08 -13.57
CA VAL A 177 10.52 -1.37 -13.52
C VAL A 177 9.52 -2.11 -14.40
N THR A 178 10.04 -2.95 -15.29
CA THR A 178 9.21 -3.85 -16.11
C THR A 178 9.09 -5.21 -15.42
N LEU A 179 7.85 -5.67 -15.26
CA LEU A 179 7.52 -6.98 -14.72
C LEU A 179 6.88 -7.85 -15.80
N THR A 180 7.10 -9.15 -15.71
CA THR A 180 6.37 -10.17 -16.46
C THR A 180 5.71 -11.09 -15.43
N LEU A 181 4.38 -11.12 -15.44
CA LEU A 181 3.56 -11.80 -14.44
C LEU A 181 2.74 -12.91 -15.09
N PRO A 182 2.50 -14.04 -14.44
CA PRO A 182 1.56 -15.04 -14.93
C PRO A 182 0.14 -14.47 -14.96
N TRP A 183 -0.58 -14.69 -16.09
CA TRP A 183 -1.92 -14.20 -16.28
C TRP A 183 -2.69 -15.07 -17.27
N ASP A 184 -3.78 -15.65 -16.85
CA ASP A 184 -4.49 -16.67 -17.62
C ASP A 184 -5.54 -16.08 -18.61
N ALA A 185 -6.07 -14.89 -18.30
CA ALA A 185 -7.07 -14.22 -19.15
C ALA A 185 -6.42 -13.45 -20.32
N PRO A 186 -7.14 -13.20 -21.41
CA PRO A 186 -6.61 -12.45 -22.56
C PRO A 186 -6.38 -10.96 -22.27
N LEU A 187 -7.03 -10.44 -21.24
CA LEU A 187 -6.99 -9.03 -20.86
C LEU A 187 -6.84 -8.87 -19.34
N ALA A 188 -6.08 -7.87 -18.92
CA ALA A 188 -6.01 -7.40 -17.56
C ALA A 188 -6.41 -5.93 -17.49
N LEU A 189 -7.20 -5.55 -16.48
CA LEU A 189 -7.57 -4.17 -16.21
C LEU A 189 -6.85 -3.69 -14.94
N ASP A 190 -6.11 -2.60 -15.02
CA ASP A 190 -5.75 -1.85 -13.81
C ASP A 190 -6.94 -1.03 -13.34
N VAL A 191 -7.60 -1.48 -12.29
CA VAL A 191 -8.80 -0.82 -11.75
C VAL A 191 -8.53 0.55 -11.12
N LEU A 192 -7.25 0.90 -10.86
CA LEU A 192 -6.88 2.21 -10.33
C LEU A 192 -6.79 3.27 -11.43
N SER A 193 -6.24 2.94 -12.59
CA SER A 193 -6.06 3.86 -13.73
C SER A 193 -7.06 3.66 -14.86
N GLN A 194 -7.83 2.56 -14.83
CA GLN A 194 -8.72 2.09 -15.91
C GLN A 194 -7.96 1.75 -17.20
N GLN A 195 -6.69 1.42 -17.10
CA GLN A 195 -5.87 0.99 -18.23
C GLN A 195 -6.00 -0.51 -18.46
N GLU A 196 -6.21 -0.89 -19.72
CA GLU A 196 -6.24 -2.28 -20.16
C GLU A 196 -4.88 -2.73 -20.69
N PHE A 197 -4.53 -3.99 -20.43
CA PHE A 197 -3.32 -4.64 -20.88
C PHE A 197 -3.66 -5.93 -21.59
N PHE A 198 -3.17 -6.10 -22.83
CA PHE A 198 -3.29 -7.35 -23.56
C PHE A 198 -2.27 -8.37 -23.03
N CYS A 199 -2.74 -9.59 -22.79
CA CYS A 199 -1.95 -10.70 -22.32
C CYS A 199 -1.74 -11.74 -23.42
N GLY A 200 -0.58 -12.34 -23.47
CA GLY A 200 -0.24 -13.36 -24.46
C GLY A 200 0.58 -14.47 -23.82
N ASP A 201 0.38 -15.70 -24.32
CA ASP A 201 1.10 -16.89 -23.89
C ASP A 201 1.08 -17.13 -22.36
N GLY A 202 -0.03 -16.77 -21.70
CA GLY A 202 -0.17 -16.91 -20.24
C GLY A 202 0.63 -15.88 -19.43
N LEU A 203 1.07 -14.79 -20.08
CA LEU A 203 1.91 -13.77 -19.46
C LEU A 203 1.35 -12.35 -19.71
N LEU A 204 1.43 -11.56 -18.66
CA LEU A 204 1.20 -10.13 -18.66
C LEU A 204 2.53 -9.39 -18.50
N ARG A 205 2.86 -8.52 -19.47
CA ARG A 205 4.02 -7.63 -19.35
C ARG A 205 3.56 -6.20 -19.10
N LEU A 206 4.06 -5.60 -18.02
CA LEU A 206 3.73 -4.23 -17.64
C LEU A 206 4.97 -3.47 -17.15
N THR A 207 4.92 -2.15 -17.23
CA THR A 207 5.94 -1.27 -16.66
C THR A 207 5.32 -0.44 -15.55
N LEU A 208 5.90 -0.50 -14.38
CA LEU A 208 5.58 0.35 -13.24
C LEU A 208 6.48 1.58 -13.27
N GLU A 209 5.89 2.75 -13.37
CA GLU A 209 6.58 4.00 -13.24
C GLU A 209 7.22 4.18 -11.85
N PRO A 210 8.12 5.15 -11.65
CA PRO A 210 8.64 5.47 -10.33
C PRO A 210 7.51 5.68 -9.31
N TYR A 211 7.58 4.96 -8.19
CA TYR A 211 6.55 4.91 -7.16
C TYR A 211 5.15 4.52 -7.67
N GLY A 212 5.11 3.82 -8.81
CA GLY A 212 3.88 3.37 -9.46
C GLY A 212 3.19 2.24 -8.70
N THR A 213 1.87 2.21 -8.85
CA THR A 213 0.99 1.21 -8.24
C THR A 213 -0.04 0.73 -9.26
N MET A 214 -0.33 -0.56 -9.29
CA MET A 214 -1.42 -1.16 -10.08
C MET A 214 -2.18 -2.18 -9.24
N LEU A 215 -3.47 -2.25 -9.43
CA LEU A 215 -4.31 -3.34 -8.98
C LEU A 215 -5.01 -3.93 -10.20
N LEU A 216 -4.54 -5.08 -10.63
CA LEU A 216 -4.97 -5.75 -11.85
C LEU A 216 -6.06 -6.77 -11.53
N THR A 217 -7.10 -6.79 -12.36
CA THR A 217 -8.20 -7.75 -12.30
C THR A 217 -8.43 -8.35 -13.69
N GLU A 218 -9.04 -9.54 -13.73
CA GLU A 218 -9.47 -10.15 -14.98
C GLU A 218 -10.67 -9.35 -15.56
N VAL A 219 -10.70 -9.20 -16.87
CA VAL A 219 -11.85 -8.64 -17.59
C VAL A 219 -12.59 -9.82 -18.23
N GLU A 220 -13.88 -9.93 -17.95
CA GLU A 220 -14.76 -10.94 -18.55
C GLU A 220 -14.99 -10.71 -20.04
#